data_ac5a7f8501f590dd7102b6c1cfcdafe8
#
_entry.id   ac5a7f8501f590dd7102b6c1cfcdafe8
#
_cell.length_a   1.000
_cell.length_b   1.000
_cell.length_c   1.000
_cell.angle_alpha   90.00
_cell.angle_beta   90.00
_cell.angle_gamma   90.00
#
_symmetry.space_group_name_H-M   'P 1'
#
loop_
_entity.id
_entity.type
_entity.pdbx_description
1 polymer ?
#
loop_
_entity_poly.entity_id
_entity_poly.type
_entity_poly.pdbx_seq_one_letter_code
_entity_poly.pdbx_strand_id
1 'polypeptide(L)'
;LHDALPILETSQFDDIRPYNVEEIPAAMQRIAFSSSFPFLASYVYPDEPLETVRERIANYKTVREFQTETMRMVNQRVIKNSITSFTCSGLDKLNPDEHYLFVSNHRDIMLDSSLLQYYFVTKDFDTTEITFGANLMMNQLVIDIGKCNKMFKVERPGNNVKDFYRSSKKLSDYIRYVITDKGQSVWIAQRNGRTKDGNDVTDQGLIKMFCMSCPEDKIKAIDQLHVVPIAVSYEWEPCDILKTLELYESQFSKYTKKPGEDLNSILTGLIQQKGRVHFELCEPISHAELTKFEDATNNEYHKHVA
;
A
#
# COMPACT_ATOMS: atom_id res chain seq x y z
N LEU A 1 25.24 30.13 -9.38
CA LEU A 1 25.26 28.96 -10.27
C LEU A 1 24.54 27.85 -9.54
N HIS A 2 23.21 27.72 -9.75
CA HIS A 2 22.45 26.56 -9.33
C HIS A 2 22.82 25.44 -10.31
N ASP A 3 23.54 24.44 -9.81
CA ASP A 3 23.70 23.18 -10.50
C ASP A 3 22.30 22.57 -10.63
N ALA A 4 21.77 22.60 -11.84
CA ALA A 4 20.54 21.89 -12.18
C ALA A 4 20.85 20.39 -11.96
N LEU A 5 20.27 19.83 -10.90
CA LEU A 5 20.23 18.37 -10.75
C LEU A 5 19.68 17.77 -12.05
N PRO A 6 20.25 16.67 -12.57
CA PRO A 6 19.70 16.04 -13.75
C PRO A 6 18.24 15.74 -13.48
N ILE A 7 17.36 16.25 -14.33
CA ILE A 7 15.95 15.84 -14.35
C ILE A 7 16.01 14.34 -14.65
N LEU A 8 15.91 13.52 -13.60
CA LEU A 8 15.67 12.10 -13.75
C LEU A 8 14.49 11.97 -14.69
N GLU A 9 14.67 11.27 -15.80
CA GLU A 9 13.56 11.02 -16.73
C GLU A 9 12.50 10.22 -15.98
N THR A 10 11.56 10.92 -15.35
CA THR A 10 10.46 10.31 -14.59
C THR A 10 9.56 9.45 -15.48
N SER A 11 9.66 9.65 -16.80
CA SER A 11 9.03 8.84 -17.85
C SER A 11 9.30 7.34 -17.71
N GLN A 12 10.45 6.94 -17.17
CA GLN A 12 10.76 5.52 -16.91
C GLN A 12 9.79 4.82 -15.93
N PHE A 13 9.02 5.58 -15.15
CA PHE A 13 8.06 5.08 -14.16
C PHE A 13 6.59 5.24 -14.57
N ASP A 14 6.30 5.77 -15.77
CA ASP A 14 4.94 6.07 -16.21
C ASP A 14 4.00 4.86 -16.22
N ASP A 15 4.53 3.68 -16.45
CA ASP A 15 3.77 2.43 -16.45
C ASP A 15 3.39 1.92 -15.05
N ILE A 16 4.08 2.40 -13.99
CA ILE A 16 3.82 1.97 -12.60
C ILE A 16 3.28 3.06 -11.70
N ARG A 17 3.70 4.31 -11.83
CA ARG A 17 3.37 5.43 -10.93
C ARG A 17 1.86 5.66 -10.74
N PRO A 18 1.43 6.32 -9.66
CA PRO A 18 0.10 6.92 -9.53
C PRO A 18 -0.18 7.95 -10.63
N TYR A 19 -1.39 8.45 -10.70
CA TYR A 19 -1.70 9.58 -11.59
C TYR A 19 -1.01 10.85 -11.12
N ASN A 20 -0.51 11.63 -12.07
CA ASN A 20 -0.12 13.01 -11.87
C ASN A 20 -1.37 13.89 -11.70
N VAL A 21 -1.21 15.10 -11.19
CA VAL A 21 -2.32 16.01 -10.90
C VAL A 21 -3.18 16.31 -12.14
N GLU A 22 -2.57 16.39 -13.31
CA GLU A 22 -3.24 16.64 -14.60
C GLU A 22 -4.13 15.48 -15.05
N GLU A 23 -3.86 14.26 -14.60
CA GLU A 23 -4.59 13.04 -14.96
C GLU A 23 -5.82 12.83 -14.06
N ILE A 24 -5.83 13.42 -12.83
CA ILE A 24 -6.88 13.23 -11.83
C ILE A 24 -8.27 13.64 -12.35
N PRO A 25 -8.49 14.82 -12.95
CA PRO A 25 -9.82 15.21 -13.39
C PRO A 25 -10.45 14.23 -14.39
N ALA A 26 -9.68 13.73 -15.34
CA ALA A 26 -10.17 12.75 -16.31
C ALA A 26 -10.50 11.40 -15.66
N ALA A 27 -9.73 10.96 -14.68
CA ALA A 27 -10.00 9.75 -13.92
C ALA A 27 -11.26 9.89 -13.05
N MET A 28 -11.45 11.04 -12.39
CA MET A 28 -12.65 11.31 -11.60
C MET A 28 -13.93 11.32 -12.44
N GLN A 29 -13.88 11.84 -13.65
CA GLN A 29 -14.98 11.74 -14.61
C GLN A 29 -15.29 10.25 -14.92
N ARG A 30 -14.28 9.45 -15.23
CA ARG A 30 -14.51 8.01 -15.50
C ARG A 30 -15.08 7.27 -14.30
N ILE A 31 -14.63 7.57 -13.08
CA ILE A 31 -15.18 7.00 -11.83
C ILE A 31 -16.65 7.39 -11.69
N ALA A 32 -16.97 8.68 -11.75
CA ALA A 32 -18.31 9.22 -11.53
C ALA A 32 -19.35 8.72 -12.55
N PHE A 33 -18.92 8.43 -13.78
CA PHE A 33 -19.79 7.95 -14.86
C PHE A 33 -19.66 6.46 -15.14
N SER A 34 -18.95 5.70 -14.27
CA SER A 34 -18.88 4.24 -14.39
C SER A 34 -20.24 3.60 -14.07
N SER A 35 -20.51 2.43 -14.66
CA SER A 35 -21.73 1.67 -14.40
C SER A 35 -21.84 1.21 -12.94
N SER A 36 -20.73 1.05 -12.23
CA SER A 36 -20.71 0.68 -10.81
C SER A 36 -20.86 1.87 -9.85
N PHE A 37 -20.82 3.10 -10.35
CA PHE A 37 -20.87 4.29 -9.51
C PHE A 37 -22.11 4.37 -8.62
N PRO A 38 -23.34 4.07 -9.09
CA PRO A 38 -24.53 4.13 -8.24
C PRO A 38 -24.42 3.21 -7.01
N PHE A 39 -23.87 2.01 -7.18
CA PHE A 39 -23.64 1.07 -6.08
C PHE A 39 -22.60 1.61 -5.08
N LEU A 40 -21.45 2.12 -5.57
CA LEU A 40 -20.40 2.68 -4.73
C LEU A 40 -20.89 3.92 -3.98
N ALA A 41 -21.57 4.83 -4.67
CA ALA A 41 -22.12 6.04 -4.07
C ALA A 41 -23.17 5.74 -2.98
N SER A 42 -24.06 4.79 -3.21
CA SER A 42 -25.05 4.38 -2.20
C SER A 42 -24.41 3.76 -0.95
N TYR A 43 -23.30 3.07 -1.09
CA TYR A 43 -22.56 2.54 0.05
C TYR A 43 -21.89 3.65 0.87
N VAL A 44 -21.26 4.61 0.20
CA VAL A 44 -20.48 5.68 0.86
C VAL A 44 -21.40 6.80 1.38
N TYR A 45 -22.40 7.19 0.59
CA TYR A 45 -23.29 8.33 0.81
C TYR A 45 -24.78 7.94 0.68
N PRO A 46 -25.30 7.04 1.54
CA PRO A 46 -26.66 6.51 1.40
C PRO A 46 -27.76 7.58 1.56
N ASP A 47 -27.45 8.68 2.24
CA ASP A 47 -28.41 9.73 2.58
C ASP A 47 -28.34 10.92 1.60
N GLU A 48 -27.46 10.86 0.57
CA GLU A 48 -27.28 11.94 -0.41
C GLU A 48 -27.84 11.54 -1.78
N PRO A 49 -28.45 12.47 -2.53
CA PRO A 49 -28.89 12.21 -3.91
C PRO A 49 -27.71 11.79 -4.80
N LEU A 50 -27.92 10.76 -5.60
CA LEU A 50 -26.89 10.18 -6.46
C LEU A 50 -26.22 11.23 -7.37
N GLU A 51 -27.00 12.12 -7.98
CA GLU A 51 -26.48 13.13 -8.90
C GLU A 51 -25.62 14.19 -8.19
N THR A 52 -25.97 14.56 -6.96
CA THR A 52 -25.15 15.46 -6.13
C THR A 52 -23.78 14.84 -5.83
N VAL A 53 -23.76 13.55 -5.47
CA VAL A 53 -22.51 12.81 -5.23
C VAL A 53 -21.70 12.68 -6.52
N ARG A 54 -22.38 12.40 -7.64
CA ARG A 54 -21.76 12.27 -8.96
C ARG A 54 -21.07 13.58 -9.38
N GLU A 55 -21.78 14.69 -9.31
CA GLU A 55 -21.25 16.01 -9.66
C GLU A 55 -20.05 16.39 -8.78
N ARG A 56 -20.15 16.14 -7.47
CA ARG A 56 -19.05 16.40 -6.54
C ARG A 56 -17.80 15.61 -6.91
N ILE A 57 -17.89 14.29 -7.09
CA ILE A 57 -16.76 13.44 -7.40
C ILE A 57 -16.19 13.74 -8.80
N ALA A 58 -17.05 13.98 -9.78
CA ALA A 58 -16.63 14.34 -11.14
C ALA A 58 -15.81 15.66 -11.20
N ASN A 59 -15.98 16.53 -10.20
CA ASN A 59 -15.31 17.83 -10.14
C ASN A 59 -14.03 17.86 -9.31
N TYR A 60 -13.63 16.75 -8.65
CA TYR A 60 -12.35 16.70 -7.94
C TYR A 60 -11.18 16.94 -8.90
N LYS A 61 -10.21 17.71 -8.45
CA LYS A 61 -9.01 18.11 -9.21
C LYS A 61 -7.72 17.50 -8.62
N THR A 62 -7.77 17.07 -7.38
CA THR A 62 -6.59 16.64 -6.64
C THR A 62 -6.82 15.29 -5.94
N VAL A 63 -5.73 14.58 -5.72
CA VAL A 63 -5.70 13.38 -4.87
C VAL A 63 -6.22 13.69 -3.47
N ARG A 64 -5.85 14.86 -2.90
CA ARG A 64 -6.25 15.26 -1.55
C ARG A 64 -7.78 15.37 -1.42
N GLU A 65 -8.47 15.99 -2.38
CA GLU A 65 -9.94 16.04 -2.38
C GLU A 65 -10.54 14.62 -2.38
N PHE A 66 -10.06 13.73 -3.24
CA PHE A 66 -10.55 12.36 -3.28
C PHE A 66 -10.29 11.61 -1.97
N GLN A 67 -9.11 11.76 -1.38
CA GLN A 67 -8.75 11.11 -0.12
C GLN A 67 -9.54 11.66 1.08
N THR A 68 -9.69 12.99 1.18
CA THR A 68 -10.34 13.63 2.33
C THR A 68 -11.86 13.60 2.26
N GLU A 69 -12.45 13.70 1.06
CA GLU A 69 -13.91 13.77 0.88
C GLU A 69 -14.55 12.40 0.63
N THR A 70 -13.84 11.48 -0.07
CA THR A 70 -14.41 10.19 -0.44
C THR A 70 -13.77 9.03 0.33
N MET A 71 -12.45 8.84 0.25
CA MET A 71 -11.81 7.68 0.87
C MET A 71 -11.90 7.73 2.41
N ARG A 72 -11.84 8.89 3.01
CA ARG A 72 -12.12 9.06 4.45
C ARG A 72 -13.52 8.58 4.81
N MET A 73 -14.54 8.90 4.00
CA MET A 73 -15.92 8.43 4.25
C MET A 73 -16.06 6.93 4.08
N VAL A 74 -15.38 6.32 3.08
CA VAL A 74 -15.31 4.86 2.94
C VAL A 74 -14.79 4.22 4.22
N ASN A 75 -13.65 4.68 4.72
CA ASN A 75 -13.03 4.14 5.94
C ASN A 75 -13.91 4.38 7.18
N GLN A 76 -14.54 5.54 7.31
CA GLN A 76 -15.49 5.81 8.40
C GLN A 76 -16.67 4.83 8.39
N ARG A 77 -17.19 4.48 7.20
CA ARG A 77 -18.25 3.45 7.06
C ARG A 77 -17.77 2.08 7.50
N VAL A 78 -16.58 1.67 7.06
CA VAL A 78 -15.98 0.39 7.49
C VAL A 78 -15.79 0.36 9.00
N ILE A 79 -15.21 1.41 9.58
CA ILE A 79 -15.00 1.52 11.03
C ILE A 79 -16.33 1.43 11.77
N LYS A 80 -17.32 2.25 11.38
CA LYS A 80 -18.63 2.28 12.03
C LYS A 80 -19.35 0.94 11.99
N ASN A 81 -19.25 0.21 10.87
CA ASN A 81 -20.07 -0.98 10.63
C ASN A 81 -19.42 -2.29 11.08
N SER A 82 -18.07 -2.32 11.17
CA SER A 82 -17.36 -3.59 11.34
C SER A 82 -16.19 -3.57 12.35
N ILE A 83 -15.91 -2.42 12.98
CA ILE A 83 -14.81 -2.25 13.93
C ILE A 83 -15.37 -1.67 15.23
N THR A 84 -15.12 -2.35 16.36
CA THR A 84 -15.59 -1.88 17.68
C THR A 84 -14.70 -0.80 18.27
N SER A 85 -13.39 -0.84 17.97
CA SER A 85 -12.43 0.18 18.36
C SER A 85 -11.29 0.21 17.33
N PHE A 86 -11.01 1.38 16.78
CA PHE A 86 -9.86 1.63 15.91
C PHE A 86 -8.87 2.54 16.64
N THR A 87 -7.64 2.06 16.81
CA THR A 87 -6.56 2.81 17.47
C THR A 87 -5.28 2.72 16.65
N CYS A 88 -4.45 3.75 16.76
CA CYS A 88 -3.11 3.77 16.19
C CYS A 88 -2.19 4.52 17.15
N SER A 89 -0.97 4.03 17.34
CA SER A 89 0.06 4.62 18.19
C SER A 89 1.39 4.76 17.45
N GLY A 90 2.32 5.49 18.03
CA GLY A 90 3.68 5.65 17.51
C GLY A 90 3.87 6.73 16.42
N LEU A 91 2.83 7.50 16.06
CA LEU A 91 2.99 8.60 15.10
C LEU A 91 3.89 9.73 15.65
N ASP A 92 3.91 9.91 16.96
CA ASP A 92 4.75 10.86 17.67
C ASP A 92 6.25 10.55 17.62
N LYS A 93 6.62 9.33 17.19
CA LYS A 93 8.00 8.90 16.93
C LYS A 93 8.53 9.40 15.59
N LEU A 94 7.65 9.90 14.72
CA LEU A 94 7.97 10.29 13.36
C LEU A 94 8.07 11.81 13.22
N ASN A 95 9.03 12.26 12.43
CA ASN A 95 9.13 13.65 12.03
C ASN A 95 8.21 13.91 10.82
N PRO A 96 7.23 14.83 10.89
CA PRO A 96 6.30 15.10 9.79
C PRO A 96 6.97 15.69 8.54
N ASP A 97 8.19 16.22 8.67
CA ASP A 97 8.96 16.80 7.56
C ASP A 97 9.84 15.76 6.84
N GLU A 98 9.86 14.51 7.33
CA GLU A 98 10.60 13.39 6.72
C GLU A 98 9.70 12.44 5.96
N HIS A 99 10.31 11.64 5.08
CA HIS A 99 9.60 10.66 4.26
C HIS A 99 10.10 9.25 4.58
N TYR A 100 9.18 8.30 4.67
CA TYR A 100 9.40 6.97 5.24
C TYR A 100 8.96 5.86 4.31
N LEU A 101 9.65 4.73 4.37
CA LEU A 101 9.16 3.46 3.86
C LEU A 101 8.47 2.69 5.00
N PHE A 102 7.15 2.74 5.02
CA PHE A 102 6.33 1.97 5.95
C PHE A 102 6.21 0.51 5.49
N VAL A 103 6.70 -0.42 6.29
CA VAL A 103 6.64 -1.86 6.02
C VAL A 103 5.75 -2.53 7.06
N SER A 104 4.64 -3.13 6.65
CA SER A 104 3.70 -3.75 7.59
C SER A 104 3.49 -5.24 7.32
N ASN A 105 3.10 -5.99 8.35
CA ASN A 105 2.46 -7.26 8.15
C ASN A 105 1.18 -7.07 7.31
N HIS A 106 0.70 -8.12 6.64
CA HIS A 106 -0.40 -8.02 5.68
C HIS A 106 -1.53 -8.98 6.01
N ARG A 107 -2.63 -8.44 6.51
CA ARG A 107 -3.81 -9.16 6.97
C ARG A 107 -4.99 -9.02 6.01
N ASP A 108 -5.23 -7.81 5.49
CA ASP A 108 -6.34 -7.51 4.57
C ASP A 108 -5.83 -6.86 3.28
N ILE A 109 -6.45 -7.19 2.13
CA ILE A 109 -6.00 -6.68 0.82
C ILE A 109 -6.07 -5.15 0.75
N MET A 110 -7.11 -4.56 1.32
CA MET A 110 -7.40 -3.14 1.19
C MET A 110 -7.21 -2.39 2.52
N LEU A 111 -7.64 -2.98 3.63
CA LEU A 111 -7.81 -2.24 4.88
C LEU A 111 -6.50 -1.90 5.57
N ASP A 112 -5.45 -2.73 5.45
CA ASP A 112 -4.17 -2.45 6.11
C ASP A 112 -3.61 -1.10 5.66
N SER A 113 -3.52 -0.87 4.35
CA SER A 113 -3.08 0.42 3.84
C SER A 113 -4.14 1.52 3.99
N SER A 114 -5.41 1.22 3.73
CA SER A 114 -6.48 2.22 3.70
C SER A 114 -6.77 2.82 5.09
N LEU A 115 -6.80 2.01 6.14
CA LEU A 115 -6.99 2.49 7.52
C LEU A 115 -5.79 3.30 8.01
N LEU A 116 -4.56 2.97 7.57
CA LEU A 116 -3.38 3.78 7.84
C LEU A 116 -3.51 5.18 7.20
N GLN A 117 -3.90 5.24 5.90
CA GLN A 117 -4.12 6.53 5.24
C GLN A 117 -5.24 7.34 5.91
N TYR A 118 -6.33 6.66 6.33
CA TYR A 118 -7.39 7.30 7.11
C TYR A 118 -6.84 7.93 8.40
N TYR A 119 -6.00 7.20 9.13
CA TYR A 119 -5.38 7.71 10.34
C TYR A 119 -4.50 8.93 10.05
N PHE A 120 -3.64 8.86 9.04
CA PHE A 120 -2.79 9.98 8.63
C PHE A 120 -3.62 11.23 8.28
N VAL A 121 -4.67 11.08 7.47
CA VAL A 121 -5.59 12.19 7.15
C VAL A 121 -6.21 12.81 8.41
N THR A 122 -6.60 11.99 9.40
CA THR A 122 -7.20 12.49 10.66
C THR A 122 -6.21 13.20 11.58
N LYS A 123 -4.92 12.99 11.36
CA LYS A 123 -3.81 13.61 12.11
C LYS A 123 -3.11 14.73 11.34
N ASP A 124 -3.65 15.09 10.17
CA ASP A 124 -3.03 16.05 9.24
C ASP A 124 -1.57 15.68 8.87
N PHE A 125 -1.30 14.37 8.87
CA PHE A 125 -0.05 13.79 8.39
C PHE A 125 -0.21 13.43 6.91
N ASP A 126 0.89 13.53 6.13
CA ASP A 126 0.80 13.26 4.69
C ASP A 126 0.57 11.76 4.40
N THR A 127 -0.28 11.49 3.42
CA THR A 127 -0.57 10.11 3.01
C THR A 127 0.55 9.53 2.17
N THR A 128 0.71 8.21 2.21
CA THR A 128 1.76 7.52 1.46
C THR A 128 1.35 7.19 0.03
N GLU A 129 2.32 6.95 -0.83
CA GLU A 129 2.09 6.08 -1.98
C GLU A 129 1.94 4.63 -1.51
N ILE A 130 1.13 3.84 -2.22
CA ILE A 130 0.72 2.50 -1.78
C ILE A 130 1.04 1.48 -2.86
N THR A 131 1.66 0.36 -2.50
CA THR A 131 1.87 -0.75 -3.43
C THR A 131 0.56 -1.39 -3.85
N PHE A 132 0.38 -1.60 -5.15
CA PHE A 132 -0.82 -2.17 -5.74
C PHE A 132 -0.47 -3.32 -6.69
N GLY A 133 -0.77 -4.54 -6.30
CA GLY A 133 -0.46 -5.72 -7.11
C GLY A 133 -1.13 -5.69 -8.47
N ALA A 134 -0.39 -5.95 -9.55
CA ALA A 134 -0.88 -5.92 -10.92
C ALA A 134 -2.10 -6.84 -11.15
N ASN A 135 -2.21 -7.94 -10.40
CA ASN A 135 -3.37 -8.84 -10.43
C ASN A 135 -4.68 -8.22 -9.95
N LEU A 136 -4.61 -7.14 -9.16
CA LEU A 136 -5.78 -6.42 -8.66
C LEU A 136 -6.25 -5.32 -9.63
N MET A 137 -5.45 -4.96 -10.63
CA MET A 137 -5.77 -3.97 -11.66
C MET A 137 -6.69 -4.58 -12.75
N MET A 138 -7.86 -5.10 -12.34
CA MET A 138 -8.75 -5.91 -13.16
C MET A 138 -9.50 -5.13 -14.24
N ASN A 139 -9.78 -3.86 -14.00
CA ASN A 139 -10.52 -2.99 -14.93
C ASN A 139 -10.19 -1.52 -14.67
N GLN A 140 -10.63 -0.65 -15.59
CA GLN A 140 -10.30 0.78 -15.55
C GLN A 140 -10.81 1.48 -14.28
N LEU A 141 -11.98 1.11 -13.77
CA LEU A 141 -12.51 1.71 -12.54
C LEU A 141 -11.61 1.43 -11.32
N VAL A 142 -11.15 0.19 -11.19
CA VAL A 142 -10.23 -0.21 -10.10
C VAL A 142 -8.88 0.48 -10.25
N ILE A 143 -8.38 0.60 -11.49
CA ILE A 143 -7.14 1.33 -11.79
C ILE A 143 -7.30 2.81 -11.43
N ASP A 144 -8.40 3.45 -11.84
CA ASP A 144 -8.64 4.87 -11.58
C ASP A 144 -8.74 5.15 -10.08
N ILE A 145 -9.54 4.36 -9.34
CA ILE A 145 -9.65 4.49 -7.87
C ILE A 145 -8.27 4.31 -7.21
N GLY A 146 -7.52 3.29 -7.60
CA GLY A 146 -6.20 3.02 -7.04
C GLY A 146 -5.21 4.15 -7.33
N LYS A 147 -5.04 4.53 -8.60
CA LYS A 147 -4.07 5.57 -8.99
C LYS A 147 -4.45 6.96 -8.47
N CYS A 148 -5.75 7.27 -8.35
CA CYS A 148 -6.22 8.49 -7.69
C CYS A 148 -6.04 8.46 -6.16
N ASN A 149 -5.72 7.30 -5.59
CA ASN A 149 -5.41 7.14 -4.17
C ASN A 149 -3.91 6.89 -3.92
N LYS A 150 -3.05 7.44 -4.76
CA LYS A 150 -1.59 7.29 -4.71
C LYS A 150 -1.10 5.84 -4.82
N MET A 151 -1.87 4.92 -5.44
CA MET A 151 -1.41 3.55 -5.61
C MET A 151 -0.54 3.40 -6.87
N PHE A 152 0.59 2.71 -6.73
CA PHE A 152 1.48 2.38 -7.83
C PHE A 152 1.58 0.86 -8.07
N LYS A 153 1.72 0.49 -9.34
CA LYS A 153 1.68 -0.90 -9.76
C LYS A 153 2.93 -1.69 -9.35
N VAL A 154 2.72 -2.86 -8.76
CA VAL A 154 3.77 -3.85 -8.48
C VAL A 154 3.53 -5.09 -9.34
N GLU A 155 4.48 -5.41 -10.20
CA GLU A 155 4.44 -6.62 -11.00
C GLU A 155 4.64 -7.85 -10.11
N ARG A 156 3.90 -8.90 -10.40
CA ARG A 156 4.10 -10.19 -9.72
C ARG A 156 5.21 -11.00 -10.41
N PRO A 157 5.96 -11.80 -9.65
CA PRO A 157 6.95 -12.70 -10.22
C PRO A 157 6.30 -13.59 -11.28
N GLY A 158 6.78 -13.49 -12.51
CA GLY A 158 6.49 -14.44 -13.58
C GLY A 158 7.48 -15.60 -13.54
N ASN A 159 7.35 -16.54 -14.48
CA ASN A 159 8.26 -17.69 -14.61
C ASN A 159 9.64 -17.31 -15.17
N ASN A 160 9.83 -16.07 -15.64
CA ASN A 160 11.08 -15.60 -16.23
C ASN A 160 11.91 -14.82 -15.20
N VAL A 161 13.06 -15.37 -14.83
CA VAL A 161 13.98 -14.76 -13.85
C VAL A 161 14.48 -13.38 -14.27
N LYS A 162 14.70 -13.16 -15.58
CA LYS A 162 15.18 -11.85 -16.08
C LYS A 162 14.11 -10.77 -15.95
N ASP A 163 12.86 -11.11 -16.23
CA ASP A 163 11.74 -10.16 -16.11
C ASP A 163 11.44 -9.87 -14.66
N PHE A 164 11.54 -10.87 -13.80
CA PHE A 164 11.43 -10.69 -12.35
C PHE A 164 12.54 -9.76 -11.81
N TYR A 165 13.79 -9.99 -12.21
CA TYR A 165 14.89 -9.11 -11.82
C TYR A 165 14.68 -7.66 -12.28
N ARG A 166 14.26 -7.48 -13.54
CA ARG A 166 14.00 -6.14 -14.11
C ARG A 166 12.89 -5.41 -13.38
N SER A 167 11.77 -6.08 -13.12
CA SER A 167 10.63 -5.49 -12.40
C SER A 167 10.97 -5.18 -10.95
N SER A 168 11.73 -6.05 -10.27
CA SER A 168 12.21 -5.81 -8.90
C SER A 168 13.18 -4.64 -8.83
N LYS A 169 14.12 -4.53 -9.77
CA LYS A 169 15.04 -3.39 -9.86
C LYS A 169 14.28 -2.08 -10.09
N LYS A 170 13.32 -2.08 -11.03
CA LYS A 170 12.48 -0.92 -11.32
C LYS A 170 11.66 -0.50 -10.09
N LEU A 171 11.10 -1.47 -9.35
CA LEU A 171 10.37 -1.21 -8.12
C LEU A 171 11.26 -0.59 -7.05
N SER A 172 12.47 -1.13 -6.88
CA SER A 172 13.48 -0.60 -5.95
C SER A 172 13.87 0.85 -6.30
N ASP A 173 14.13 1.12 -7.59
CA ASP A 173 14.47 2.46 -8.08
C ASP A 173 13.30 3.45 -7.85
N TYR A 174 12.08 2.99 -8.10
CA TYR A 174 10.89 3.82 -7.90
C TYR A 174 10.66 4.17 -6.43
N ILE A 175 10.72 3.19 -5.52
CA ILE A 175 10.56 3.44 -4.08
C ILE A 175 11.61 4.44 -3.59
N ARG A 176 12.88 4.25 -3.97
CA ARG A 176 13.96 5.19 -3.61
C ARG A 176 13.65 6.59 -4.15
N TYR A 177 13.35 6.72 -5.44
CA TYR A 177 12.98 7.99 -6.06
C TYR A 177 11.83 8.69 -5.33
N VAL A 178 10.78 7.94 -4.96
CA VAL A 178 9.61 8.50 -4.24
C VAL A 178 10.02 9.10 -2.90
N ILE A 179 10.89 8.44 -2.16
CA ILE A 179 11.31 8.86 -0.82
C ILE A 179 12.36 9.97 -0.90
N THR A 180 13.43 9.79 -1.70
CA THR A 180 14.60 10.69 -1.68
C THR A 180 14.45 11.92 -2.57
N ASP A 181 13.71 11.83 -3.67
CA ASP A 181 13.64 12.89 -4.69
C ASP A 181 12.25 13.50 -4.81
N LYS A 182 11.18 12.68 -4.78
CA LYS A 182 9.79 13.16 -4.88
C LYS A 182 9.27 13.72 -3.57
N GLY A 183 9.86 13.33 -2.43
CA GLY A 183 9.43 13.78 -1.11
C GLY A 183 8.07 13.21 -0.73
N GLN A 184 7.87 11.89 -0.88
CA GLN A 184 6.65 11.20 -0.48
C GLN A 184 7.00 9.89 0.25
N SER A 185 6.24 9.57 1.29
CA SER A 185 6.34 8.28 1.96
C SER A 185 5.71 7.16 1.13
N VAL A 186 6.15 5.93 1.38
CA VAL A 186 5.65 4.72 0.70
C VAL A 186 5.16 3.70 1.71
N TRP A 187 4.04 3.03 1.43
CA TRP A 187 3.60 1.84 2.15
C TRP A 187 3.77 0.57 1.31
N ILE A 188 4.34 -0.47 1.91
CA ILE A 188 4.50 -1.79 1.31
C ILE A 188 4.25 -2.90 2.35
N ALA A 189 3.69 -4.02 1.91
CA ALA A 189 3.55 -5.21 2.75
C ALA A 189 4.90 -5.93 2.91
N GLN A 190 5.16 -6.50 4.08
CA GLN A 190 6.43 -7.20 4.42
C GLN A 190 6.66 -8.48 3.62
N ARG A 191 5.69 -8.95 2.85
CA ARG A 191 5.75 -10.17 2.04
C ARG A 191 4.78 -10.14 0.87
N ASN A 192 4.99 -11.03 -0.07
CA ASN A 192 4.04 -11.22 -1.16
C ASN A 192 2.77 -11.93 -0.67
N GLY A 193 1.65 -11.22 -0.72
CA GLY A 193 0.34 -11.69 -0.29
C GLY A 193 0.13 -11.69 1.23
N ARG A 194 -1.14 -11.84 1.61
CA ARG A 194 -1.57 -11.84 3.01
C ARG A 194 -1.12 -13.09 3.74
N THR A 195 -0.80 -12.94 5.02
CA THR A 195 -0.69 -14.06 5.95
C THR A 195 -2.03 -14.81 6.06
N LYS A 196 -2.00 -16.14 6.14
CA LYS A 196 -3.19 -17.00 6.27
C LYS A 196 -3.25 -17.70 7.63
N ASP A 197 -2.09 -18.03 8.18
CA ASP A 197 -1.87 -18.79 9.42
C ASP A 197 -1.49 -17.92 10.62
N GLY A 198 -1.43 -16.59 10.42
CA GLY A 198 -1.00 -15.65 11.45
C GLY A 198 0.52 -15.56 11.65
N ASN A 199 1.30 -16.31 10.87
CA ASN A 199 2.76 -16.24 10.93
C ASN A 199 3.29 -15.06 10.10
N ASP A 200 3.54 -13.95 10.77
CA ASP A 200 3.98 -12.69 10.17
C ASP A 200 5.50 -12.64 10.06
N VAL A 201 6.05 -13.31 9.08
CA VAL A 201 7.49 -13.29 8.77
C VAL A 201 7.75 -12.38 7.59
N THR A 202 8.70 -11.45 7.74
CA THR A 202 9.16 -10.59 6.64
C THR A 202 9.89 -11.42 5.59
N ASP A 203 9.57 -11.19 4.32
CA ASP A 203 10.25 -11.85 3.21
C ASP A 203 11.65 -11.23 3.02
N GLN A 204 12.70 -12.02 3.22
CA GLN A 204 14.08 -11.59 2.96
C GLN A 204 14.27 -11.09 1.52
N GLY A 205 13.49 -11.60 0.56
CA GLY A 205 13.49 -11.12 -0.82
C GLY A 205 13.08 -9.66 -0.96
N LEU A 206 12.22 -9.17 -0.04
CA LEU A 206 11.84 -7.76 0.02
C LEU A 206 13.04 -6.87 0.36
N ILE A 207 13.82 -7.25 1.38
CA ILE A 207 15.02 -6.51 1.78
C ILE A 207 16.06 -6.53 0.65
N LYS A 208 16.25 -7.66 -0.01
CA LYS A 208 17.09 -7.76 -1.21
C LYS A 208 16.63 -6.80 -2.30
N MET A 209 15.33 -6.71 -2.52
CA MET A 209 14.77 -5.78 -3.51
C MET A 209 15.05 -4.32 -3.13
N PHE A 210 14.90 -3.92 -1.86
CA PHE A 210 15.23 -2.56 -1.42
C PHE A 210 16.69 -2.18 -1.69
N CYS A 211 17.61 -3.14 -1.57
CA CYS A 211 19.03 -2.91 -1.83
C CYS A 211 19.39 -2.83 -3.33
N MET A 212 18.51 -3.22 -4.25
CA MET A 212 18.82 -3.26 -5.68
C MET A 212 19.08 -1.86 -6.29
N SER A 213 18.53 -0.80 -5.72
CA SER A 213 18.74 0.58 -6.19
C SER A 213 20.02 1.22 -5.69
N CYS A 214 20.71 0.60 -4.70
CA CYS A 214 22.00 1.05 -4.17
C CYS A 214 22.87 -0.19 -3.85
N PRO A 215 23.29 -0.96 -4.88
CA PRO A 215 23.95 -2.25 -4.68
C PRO A 215 25.36 -2.16 -4.12
N GLU A 216 25.99 -0.99 -4.21
CA GLU A 216 27.34 -0.69 -3.74
C GLU A 216 27.46 -0.55 -2.22
N ASP A 217 26.35 -0.20 -1.54
CA ASP A 217 26.34 0.05 -0.10
C ASP A 217 25.00 -0.42 0.51
N LYS A 218 25.04 -1.58 1.16
CA LYS A 218 23.87 -2.21 1.76
C LYS A 218 23.30 -1.42 2.94
N ILE A 219 24.16 -0.71 3.71
CA ILE A 219 23.72 0.12 4.83
C ILE A 219 22.97 1.34 4.30
N LYS A 220 23.60 2.10 3.40
CA LYS A 220 22.99 3.25 2.73
C LYS A 220 21.71 2.88 2.01
N ALA A 221 21.65 1.68 1.41
CA ALA A 221 20.49 1.18 0.68
C ALA A 221 19.21 1.16 1.52
N ILE A 222 19.31 0.82 2.81
CA ILE A 222 18.20 0.77 3.75
C ILE A 222 18.05 2.09 4.51
N ASP A 223 19.16 2.65 4.98
CA ASP A 223 19.20 3.89 5.77
C ASP A 223 18.46 5.04 5.09
N GLN A 224 18.73 5.28 3.81
CA GLN A 224 18.07 6.32 3.01
C GLN A 224 16.55 6.12 2.79
N LEU A 225 16.01 4.95 3.07
CA LEU A 225 14.59 4.67 2.97
C LEU A 225 13.83 4.97 4.26
N HIS A 226 14.53 5.27 5.35
CA HIS A 226 13.93 5.55 6.66
C HIS A 226 12.83 4.52 7.00
N VAL A 227 13.19 3.23 7.02
CA VAL A 227 12.22 2.13 7.15
C VAL A 227 11.54 2.17 8.51
N VAL A 228 10.21 2.24 8.50
CA VAL A 228 9.35 2.18 9.69
C VAL A 228 8.55 0.88 9.67
N PRO A 229 8.82 -0.08 10.55
CA PRO A 229 7.97 -1.24 10.72
C PRO A 229 6.60 -0.84 11.28
N ILE A 230 5.53 -1.46 10.78
CA ILE A 230 4.16 -1.29 11.31
C ILE A 230 3.58 -2.66 11.66
N ALA A 231 3.09 -2.79 12.89
CA ALA A 231 2.32 -3.95 13.32
C ALA A 231 0.81 -3.67 13.21
N VAL A 232 0.11 -4.45 12.39
CA VAL A 232 -1.33 -4.37 12.20
C VAL A 232 -1.99 -5.56 12.89
N SER A 233 -2.90 -5.27 13.83
CA SER A 233 -3.61 -6.27 14.62
C SER A 233 -5.12 -6.13 14.47
N TYR A 234 -5.78 -7.26 14.19
CA TYR A 234 -7.24 -7.40 14.18
C TYR A 234 -7.65 -8.40 15.25
N GLU A 235 -8.67 -8.08 16.05
CA GLU A 235 -9.24 -9.02 17.03
C GLU A 235 -9.85 -10.25 16.35
N TRP A 236 -10.55 -10.02 15.23
CA TRP A 236 -11.06 -11.05 14.33
C TRP A 236 -10.34 -10.95 12.99
N GLU A 237 -9.64 -12.01 12.64
CA GLU A 237 -8.81 -12.05 11.41
C GLU A 237 -9.67 -11.78 10.17
N PRO A 238 -9.33 -10.76 9.34
CA PRO A 238 -10.07 -10.50 8.11
C PRO A 238 -10.03 -11.70 7.15
N CYS A 239 -11.21 -12.08 6.62
CA CYS A 239 -11.36 -13.23 5.73
C CYS A 239 -10.93 -14.58 6.36
N ASP A 240 -11.07 -14.76 7.68
CA ASP A 240 -10.66 -15.95 8.42
C ASP A 240 -11.12 -17.27 7.79
N ILE A 241 -12.42 -17.37 7.46
CA ILE A 241 -12.99 -18.56 6.80
C ILE A 241 -12.34 -18.80 5.43
N LEU A 242 -12.20 -17.75 4.60
CA LEU A 242 -11.57 -17.86 3.27
C LEU A 242 -10.12 -18.30 3.37
N LYS A 243 -9.38 -17.73 4.32
CA LYS A 243 -7.98 -18.11 4.60
C LYS A 243 -7.86 -19.54 5.10
N THR A 244 -8.75 -19.96 5.99
CA THR A 244 -8.79 -21.34 6.52
C THR A 244 -9.07 -22.36 5.40
N LEU A 245 -10.00 -22.05 4.50
CA LEU A 245 -10.28 -22.92 3.34
C LEU A 245 -9.06 -23.02 2.41
N GLU A 246 -8.39 -21.89 2.11
CA GLU A 246 -7.16 -21.89 1.32
C GLU A 246 -6.06 -22.75 1.98
N LEU A 247 -5.86 -22.62 3.30
CA LEU A 247 -4.89 -23.43 4.05
C LEU A 247 -5.25 -24.91 4.02
N TYR A 248 -6.53 -25.23 4.21
CA TYR A 248 -7.00 -26.62 4.18
C TYR A 248 -6.78 -27.25 2.80
N GLU A 249 -7.19 -26.61 1.71
CA GLU A 249 -6.98 -27.09 0.35
C GLU A 249 -5.47 -27.22 0.03
N SER A 250 -4.64 -26.32 0.54
CA SER A 250 -3.19 -26.31 0.34
C SER A 250 -2.47 -27.52 0.95
N GLN A 251 -3.10 -28.24 1.90
CA GLN A 251 -2.54 -29.47 2.47
C GLN A 251 -2.56 -30.65 1.48
N PHE A 252 -3.46 -30.62 0.50
CA PHE A 252 -3.67 -31.72 -0.43
C PHE A 252 -3.08 -31.44 -1.82
N SER A 253 -3.02 -30.17 -2.22
CA SER A 253 -2.50 -29.77 -3.53
C SER A 253 -2.07 -28.30 -3.53
N LYS A 254 -1.27 -27.91 -4.52
CA LYS A 254 -0.93 -26.49 -4.71
C LYS A 254 -2.21 -25.69 -4.98
N TYR A 255 -2.52 -24.77 -4.08
CA TYR A 255 -3.68 -23.89 -4.22
C TYR A 255 -3.56 -23.02 -5.46
N THR A 256 -4.65 -22.94 -6.22
CA THR A 256 -4.77 -22.05 -7.38
C THR A 256 -6.00 -21.18 -7.20
N LYS A 257 -5.81 -19.87 -7.16
CA LYS A 257 -6.89 -18.91 -7.02
C LYS A 257 -7.89 -19.01 -8.17
N LYS A 258 -9.17 -18.98 -7.82
CA LYS A 258 -10.28 -18.94 -8.77
C LYS A 258 -10.51 -17.51 -9.29
N PRO A 259 -11.06 -17.34 -10.51
CA PRO A 259 -11.47 -16.02 -10.98
C PRO A 259 -12.41 -15.33 -9.99
N GLY A 260 -12.16 -14.05 -9.69
CA GLY A 260 -12.98 -13.26 -8.76
C GLY A 260 -12.68 -13.46 -7.27
N GLU A 261 -11.78 -14.35 -6.89
CA GLU A 261 -11.48 -14.64 -5.48
C GLU A 261 -10.87 -13.43 -4.74
N ASP A 262 -9.98 -12.67 -5.40
CA ASP A 262 -9.42 -11.45 -4.81
C ASP A 262 -10.53 -10.40 -4.56
N LEU A 263 -11.48 -10.24 -5.49
CA LEU A 263 -12.62 -9.33 -5.32
C LEU A 263 -13.53 -9.81 -4.18
N ASN A 264 -13.83 -11.11 -4.12
CA ASN A 264 -14.61 -11.67 -3.02
C ASN A 264 -13.93 -11.44 -1.66
N SER A 265 -12.60 -11.59 -1.60
CA SER A 265 -11.82 -11.31 -0.40
C SER A 265 -11.86 -9.83 -0.01
N ILE A 266 -11.78 -8.90 -0.97
CA ILE A 266 -11.92 -7.45 -0.72
C ILE A 266 -13.31 -7.17 -0.12
N LEU A 267 -14.39 -7.64 -0.75
CA LEU A 267 -15.75 -7.41 -0.27
C LEU A 267 -15.99 -8.02 1.12
N THR A 268 -15.53 -9.25 1.33
CA THR A 268 -15.60 -9.92 2.65
C THR A 268 -14.84 -9.12 3.71
N GLY A 269 -13.62 -8.70 3.42
CA GLY A 269 -12.82 -7.87 4.33
C GLY A 269 -13.51 -6.55 4.70
N LEU A 270 -14.21 -5.91 3.77
CA LEU A 270 -14.93 -4.67 4.04
C LEU A 270 -16.10 -4.84 5.00
N ILE A 271 -16.88 -5.93 4.88
CA ILE A 271 -18.15 -6.11 5.61
C ILE A 271 -18.04 -6.97 6.87
N GLN A 272 -17.08 -7.89 6.93
CA GLN A 272 -16.88 -8.79 8.07
C GLN A 272 -16.55 -8.02 9.35
N GLN A 273 -17.10 -8.47 10.50
CA GLN A 273 -16.74 -7.92 11.80
C GLN A 273 -15.28 -8.16 12.11
N LYS A 274 -14.59 -7.15 12.65
CA LYS A 274 -13.15 -7.16 12.93
C LYS A 274 -12.83 -6.98 14.41
N GLY A 275 -13.84 -6.60 15.21
CA GLY A 275 -13.62 -6.29 16.63
C GLY A 275 -12.70 -5.08 16.82
N ARG A 276 -11.74 -5.19 17.71
CA ARG A 276 -10.72 -4.16 17.92
C ARG A 276 -9.64 -4.25 16.84
N VAL A 277 -9.27 -3.09 16.29
CA VAL A 277 -8.20 -2.96 15.31
C VAL A 277 -7.16 -1.98 15.84
N HIS A 278 -5.89 -2.38 15.83
CA HIS A 278 -4.79 -1.55 16.29
C HIS A 278 -3.63 -1.55 15.29
N PHE A 279 -3.07 -0.37 15.08
CA PHE A 279 -1.84 -0.14 14.31
C PHE A 279 -0.78 0.43 15.25
N GLU A 280 0.38 -0.22 15.30
CA GLU A 280 1.56 0.31 15.99
C GLU A 280 2.61 0.70 14.96
N LEU A 281 2.95 2.00 14.89
CA LEU A 281 4.10 2.50 14.15
C LEU A 281 5.32 2.39 15.07
N CYS A 282 6.29 1.58 14.65
CA CYS A 282 7.53 1.42 15.39
C CYS A 282 8.47 2.61 15.18
N GLU A 283 9.58 2.63 15.91
CA GLU A 283 10.70 3.53 15.62
C GLU A 283 11.26 3.25 14.22
N PRO A 284 11.67 4.27 13.45
CA PRO A 284 12.46 4.04 12.24
C PRO A 284 13.72 3.23 12.55
N ILE A 285 14.07 2.30 11.67
CA ILE A 285 15.32 1.53 11.80
C ILE A 285 16.49 2.53 11.73
N SER A 286 17.27 2.61 12.80
CA SER A 286 18.34 3.59 12.91
C SER A 286 19.59 3.16 12.16
N HIS A 287 20.40 4.13 11.71
CA HIS A 287 21.72 3.89 11.16
C HIS A 287 22.60 3.03 12.09
N ALA A 288 22.53 3.28 13.40
CA ALA A 288 23.28 2.52 14.40
C ALA A 288 22.87 1.05 14.50
N GLU A 289 21.61 0.71 14.20
CA GLU A 289 21.16 -0.69 14.12
C GLU A 289 21.67 -1.36 12.86
N LEU A 290 21.62 -0.69 11.73
CA LEU A 290 22.10 -1.22 10.45
C LEU A 290 23.61 -1.48 10.44
N THR A 291 24.40 -0.59 11.03
CA THR A 291 25.87 -0.71 11.10
C THR A 291 26.36 -1.84 11.98
N LYS A 292 25.55 -2.37 12.91
CA LYS A 292 25.88 -3.60 13.67
C LYS A 292 26.18 -4.80 12.78
N PHE A 293 25.70 -4.78 11.55
CA PHE A 293 25.82 -5.86 10.57
C PHE A 293 26.66 -5.44 9.35
N GLU A 294 27.49 -4.41 9.47
CA GLU A 294 28.33 -3.90 8.39
C GLU A 294 29.26 -4.97 7.82
N ASP A 295 29.91 -5.75 8.70
CA ASP A 295 30.83 -6.82 8.32
C ASP A 295 30.13 -8.13 7.91
N ALA A 296 28.81 -8.25 8.06
CA ALA A 296 28.05 -9.42 7.68
C ALA A 296 27.99 -9.57 6.15
N THR A 297 27.89 -10.82 5.66
CA THR A 297 27.60 -11.04 4.24
C THR A 297 26.25 -10.44 3.87
N ASN A 298 26.03 -10.12 2.59
CA ASN A 298 24.73 -9.56 2.13
C ASN A 298 23.55 -10.47 2.53
N ASN A 299 23.71 -11.78 2.50
CA ASN A 299 22.64 -12.70 2.88
C ASN A 299 22.32 -12.65 4.38
N GLU A 300 23.32 -12.58 5.23
CA GLU A 300 23.16 -12.42 6.68
C GLU A 300 22.55 -11.06 7.00
N TYR A 301 23.06 -9.99 6.39
CA TYR A 301 22.50 -8.64 6.53
C TYR A 301 21.01 -8.59 6.19
N HIS A 302 20.62 -9.11 5.01
CA HIS A 302 19.21 -9.11 4.61
C HIS A 302 18.33 -9.95 5.55
N LYS A 303 18.87 -10.99 6.15
CA LYS A 303 18.17 -11.82 7.14
C LYS A 303 17.98 -11.09 8.47
N HIS A 304 18.94 -10.27 8.87
CA HIS A 304 18.85 -9.49 10.10
C HIS A 304 17.92 -8.30 9.99
N VAL A 305 17.88 -7.66 8.81
CA VAL A 305 16.97 -6.52 8.56
C VAL A 305 15.52 -6.99 8.37
N ALA A 306 15.30 -8.21 7.86
CA ALA A 306 13.97 -8.82 7.71
C ALA A 306 13.38 -9.27 9.06
#